data_617c3d987ca103d1580924edbc1055f3
#
_entry.id   617c3d987ca103d1580924edbc1055f3
#
_cell.length_a   1.000
_cell.length_b   1.000
_cell.length_c   1.000
_cell.angle_alpha   90.00
_cell.angle_beta   90.00
_cell.angle_gamma   90.00
#
_symmetry.space_group_name_H-M   'P 1'
#
loop_
_entity.id
_entity.type
_entity.pdbx_description
1 polymer ?
#
loop_
_entity_poly.entity_id
_entity_poly.type
_entity_poly.pdbx_seq_one_letter_code
_entity_poly.pdbx_strand_id
1 'polypeptide(L)'
;MWKVDRVRYCLVGFVIVVCVVGQVLGGDESPTRKRAICPPSSECVPLKSCPGLSTILDSQCVIEDKLGEISCGYRGSGLICCPQVESNSINRVGTAGSFTPGKYVEGVKCGQSQVEGDGYDGIGAFPWIVRVGFRNTLTGDVKFPCTGSIISSKVILTAAHCPLAKAENYKLYIVRVGEYTTNTDIDCGEEFCGLPVQDIPISHVIVHPGYDRQTYKHNIALMVLKSKMKYGVTAQPLCLPESWSVTSNNGILVGWGKTAGQTASFQQQHLFLPIVSLGQCEKVYGETLPVTDEQVCAGGERDQDACSGFGGAPLLVKHSETYYQVGILSFGSDQCGAAGVPSVYTSTKKYISWIRENSPQII
;
A
#
# COMPACT_ATOMS: atom_id res chain seq x y z
N MET A 1 -0.94 11.07 49.83
CA MET A 1 -1.21 12.45 49.40
C MET A 1 -0.39 12.66 48.13
N TRP A 2 -1.01 12.55 46.95
CA TRP A 2 -0.32 12.62 45.66
C TRP A 2 -0.18 14.10 45.27
N LYS A 3 1.02 14.57 45.01
CA LYS A 3 1.26 15.89 44.43
C LYS A 3 1.39 15.72 42.93
N VAL A 4 0.48 16.28 42.20
CA VAL A 4 0.52 16.36 40.73
C VAL A 4 1.21 17.68 40.37
N ASP A 5 2.45 17.61 39.90
CA ASP A 5 3.24 18.84 39.70
C ASP A 5 3.13 19.46 38.28
N ARG A 6 2.62 18.74 37.29
CA ARG A 6 2.34 19.37 35.94
C ARG A 6 1.28 18.59 35.17
N VAL A 7 0.25 19.29 34.74
CA VAL A 7 -0.72 18.84 33.74
C VAL A 7 -0.36 19.58 32.44
N ARG A 8 -0.08 18.83 31.38
CA ARG A 8 0.04 19.41 30.04
C ARG A 8 -1.17 19.04 29.21
N TYR A 9 -1.76 20.03 28.55
CA TYR A 9 -2.91 19.84 27.68
C TYR A 9 -2.42 19.87 26.22
N CYS A 10 -2.72 18.83 25.47
CA CYS A 10 -2.58 18.86 24.00
C CYS A 10 -3.96 19.05 23.40
N LEU A 11 -4.16 20.13 22.67
CA LEU A 11 -5.39 20.39 21.92
C LEU A 11 -5.24 19.83 20.51
N VAL A 12 -5.93 18.75 20.22
CA VAL A 12 -6.10 18.25 18.86
C VAL A 12 -7.60 18.17 18.60
N GLY A 13 -8.13 19.14 17.87
CA GLY A 13 -9.48 19.17 17.35
C GLY A 13 -10.60 18.69 18.30
N PHE A 14 -11.06 19.53 19.21
CA PHE A 14 -12.26 19.33 20.08
C PHE A 14 -12.27 18.13 21.06
N VAL A 15 -11.17 17.44 21.27
CA VAL A 15 -11.06 16.41 22.34
C VAL A 15 -9.92 16.78 23.27
N ILE A 16 -10.24 17.02 24.55
CA ILE A 16 -9.23 17.26 25.60
C ILE A 16 -8.77 15.89 26.09
N VAL A 17 -7.53 15.50 25.75
CA VAL A 17 -6.88 14.32 26.35
C VAL A 17 -6.03 14.81 27.51
N VAL A 18 -6.39 14.40 28.73
CA VAL A 18 -5.62 14.71 29.92
C VAL A 18 -4.58 13.60 30.13
N CYS A 19 -3.31 13.91 29.88
CA CYS A 19 -2.21 13.00 30.23
C CYS A 19 -1.74 13.30 31.65
N VAL A 20 -1.95 12.37 32.59
CA VAL A 20 -1.42 12.46 33.95
C VAL A 20 -0.05 11.81 33.99
N VAL A 21 1.00 12.60 34.17
CA VAL A 21 2.36 12.07 34.36
C VAL A 21 2.58 11.83 35.85
N GLY A 22 2.55 10.58 36.28
CA GLY A 22 2.90 10.18 37.62
C GLY A 22 4.40 9.95 37.78
N GLN A 23 5.08 10.72 38.63
CA GLN A 23 6.43 10.37 39.09
C GLN A 23 6.36 9.29 40.17
N VAL A 24 6.94 8.13 39.92
CA VAL A 24 7.19 7.11 40.94
C VAL A 24 8.51 7.45 41.62
N LEU A 25 8.44 7.88 42.87
CA LEU A 25 9.59 7.93 43.75
C LEU A 25 9.88 6.51 44.23
N GLY A 26 10.82 5.84 43.60
CA GLY A 26 11.35 4.55 44.03
C GLY A 26 12.65 4.74 44.80
N GLY A 27 12.75 4.03 45.93
CA GLY A 27 13.87 4.06 46.86
C GLY A 27 15.20 3.58 46.24
N ASP A 28 16.25 4.01 46.86
CA ASP A 28 17.65 3.74 46.64
C ASP A 28 17.97 2.21 46.62
N GLU A 29 18.29 1.70 45.45
CA GLU A 29 19.21 0.59 45.28
C GLU A 29 20.02 0.85 43.98
N SER A 30 21.34 1.01 44.14
CA SER A 30 22.29 1.26 43.07
C SER A 30 22.44 0.05 42.17
N PRO A 31 21.81 0.00 40.97
CA PRO A 31 22.20 -0.96 39.95
C PRO A 31 23.27 -0.34 39.08
N THR A 32 24.35 -1.06 38.86
CA THR A 32 25.34 -0.79 37.80
C THR A 32 24.64 -0.35 36.53
N ARG A 33 24.79 0.94 36.17
CA ARG A 33 24.20 1.54 34.97
C ARG A 33 24.69 0.80 33.72
N LYS A 34 23.91 -0.14 33.21
CA LYS A 34 24.17 -0.74 31.90
C LYS A 34 23.89 0.32 30.84
N ARG A 35 24.93 0.65 30.08
CA ARG A 35 24.84 1.51 28.90
C ARG A 35 24.09 0.74 27.82
N ALA A 36 22.97 1.26 27.33
CA ALA A 36 22.28 0.69 26.18
C ALA A 36 23.13 0.98 24.92
N ILE A 37 23.51 -0.09 24.23
CA ILE A 37 24.34 -0.06 23.01
C ILE A 37 23.39 -0.23 21.83
N CYS A 38 23.61 0.56 20.79
CA CYS A 38 22.83 0.46 19.56
C CYS A 38 23.11 -0.85 18.80
N PRO A 39 22.14 -1.38 18.05
CA PRO A 39 22.36 -2.48 17.12
C PRO A 39 23.48 -2.16 16.10
N PRO A 40 24.14 -3.18 15.52
CA PRO A 40 25.04 -2.97 14.40
C PRO A 40 24.36 -2.16 13.30
N SER A 41 25.08 -1.28 12.62
CA SER A 41 24.56 -0.33 11.62
C SER A 41 23.70 0.85 12.13
N SER A 42 23.69 1.11 13.42
CA SER A 42 23.05 2.31 13.98
C SER A 42 23.98 3.08 14.90
N GLU A 43 23.88 4.39 14.92
CA GLU A 43 24.68 5.30 15.74
C GLU A 43 23.84 5.94 16.83
N CYS A 44 24.43 6.08 18.00
CA CYS A 44 23.80 6.74 19.16
C CYS A 44 23.93 8.26 19.02
N VAL A 45 22.86 8.91 18.58
CA VAL A 45 22.85 10.36 18.29
C VAL A 45 21.72 11.08 19.04
N PRO A 46 21.83 12.40 19.24
CA PRO A 46 20.70 13.19 19.74
C PRO A 46 19.47 13.04 18.82
N LEU A 47 18.29 12.94 19.43
CA LEU A 47 17.03 12.74 18.73
C LEU A 47 16.83 13.71 17.54
N LYS A 48 17.21 14.98 17.73
CA LYS A 48 17.13 16.02 16.69
C LYS A 48 18.11 15.84 15.54
N SER A 49 19.11 14.99 15.71
CA SER A 49 20.16 14.75 14.72
C SER A 49 19.90 13.48 13.90
N CYS A 50 18.81 12.73 14.17
CA CYS A 50 18.43 11.55 13.40
C CYS A 50 17.51 11.97 12.24
N PRO A 51 17.98 11.88 10.97
CA PRO A 51 17.17 12.21 9.81
C PRO A 51 15.92 11.31 9.74
N GLY A 52 14.76 11.89 9.52
CA GLY A 52 13.49 11.17 9.43
C GLY A 52 12.72 11.05 10.75
N LEU A 53 13.38 10.86 11.90
CA LEU A 53 12.70 10.82 13.20
C LEU A 53 12.35 12.21 13.72
N SER A 54 13.17 13.21 13.45
CA SER A 54 12.93 14.61 13.87
C SER A 54 11.63 15.16 13.28
N THR A 55 11.30 14.81 12.05
CA THR A 55 10.08 15.27 11.36
C THR A 55 8.81 14.61 11.92
N ILE A 56 8.92 13.39 12.43
CA ILE A 56 7.80 12.64 13.03
C ILE A 56 7.47 13.19 14.42
N LEU A 57 8.48 13.58 15.17
CA LEU A 57 8.33 14.10 16.53
C LEU A 57 7.73 15.50 16.59
N ASP A 58 7.96 16.31 15.56
CA ASP A 58 7.36 17.64 15.46
C ASP A 58 5.86 17.60 15.07
N SER A 59 5.38 16.47 14.58
CA SER A 59 4.02 16.32 14.08
C SER A 59 3.09 15.44 14.93
N GLN A 60 3.61 14.72 15.91
CA GLN A 60 2.80 13.78 16.74
C GLN A 60 3.20 13.79 18.20
N CYS A 61 2.20 13.66 19.11
CA CYS A 61 2.45 13.35 20.52
C CYS A 61 3.02 11.92 20.61
N VAL A 62 4.33 11.79 20.75
CA VAL A 62 4.98 10.47 20.90
C VAL A 62 4.85 10.02 22.36
N ILE A 63 4.33 8.81 22.57
CA ILE A 63 4.25 8.18 23.87
C ILE A 63 5.67 7.83 24.34
N GLU A 64 6.11 8.37 25.47
CA GLU A 64 7.46 8.23 26.03
C GLU A 64 7.94 6.76 26.16
N ASP A 65 7.02 5.81 26.33
CA ASP A 65 7.34 4.38 26.43
C ASP A 65 7.98 3.79 25.16
N LYS A 66 7.61 4.27 23.96
CA LYS A 66 8.20 3.80 22.70
C LYS A 66 9.57 4.41 22.42
N LEU A 67 9.86 5.60 22.93
CA LEU A 67 11.19 6.17 22.87
C LEU A 67 12.22 5.41 23.71
N GLY A 68 11.75 4.70 24.76
CA GLY A 68 12.58 3.86 25.62
C GLY A 68 13.19 2.66 24.88
N GLU A 69 12.52 2.13 23.87
CA GLU A 69 12.96 0.95 23.12
C GLU A 69 14.09 1.28 22.14
N ILE A 70 14.15 2.49 21.62
CA ILE A 70 15.19 2.97 20.67
C ILE A 70 16.23 3.87 21.35
N SER A 71 16.11 4.10 22.66
CA SER A 71 17.06 4.97 23.39
C SER A 71 18.41 4.28 23.60
N CYS A 72 19.49 5.05 23.46
CA CYS A 72 20.86 4.58 23.69
C CYS A 72 21.57 5.49 24.70
N GLY A 73 22.73 5.03 25.20
CA GLY A 73 23.47 5.77 26.22
C GLY A 73 22.89 5.58 27.61
N TYR A 74 22.93 6.61 28.45
CA TYR A 74 22.37 6.59 29.79
C TYR A 74 20.90 7.02 29.78
N ARG A 75 20.07 6.39 30.61
CA ARG A 75 18.64 6.70 30.74
C ARG A 75 18.44 8.20 30.95
N GLY A 76 17.65 8.84 30.09
CA GLY A 76 17.41 10.30 30.13
C GLY A 76 18.42 11.17 29.36
N SER A 77 19.35 10.57 28.61
CA SER A 77 20.33 11.32 27.78
C SER A 77 19.71 12.00 26.55
N GLY A 78 18.49 11.63 26.15
CA GLY A 78 17.87 12.11 24.90
C GLY A 78 18.57 11.60 23.64
N LEU A 79 19.38 10.54 23.79
CA LEU A 79 20.06 9.88 22.69
C LEU A 79 19.23 8.68 22.19
N ILE A 80 19.25 8.47 20.90
CA ILE A 80 18.55 7.35 20.24
C ILE A 80 19.48 6.62 19.28
N CYS A 81 19.18 5.36 19.02
CA CYS A 81 19.83 4.57 17.98
C CYS A 81 19.28 4.98 16.62
N CYS A 82 20.07 5.75 15.87
CA CYS A 82 19.75 6.17 14.52
C CYS A 82 20.42 5.23 13.52
N PRO A 83 19.71 4.56 12.62
CA PRO A 83 20.33 3.74 11.59
C PRO A 83 21.29 4.59 10.75
N GLN A 84 22.53 4.11 10.58
CA GLN A 84 23.44 4.70 9.61
C GLN A 84 23.05 4.22 8.22
N VAL A 85 22.56 5.14 7.40
CA VAL A 85 22.39 4.89 5.97
C VAL A 85 23.80 4.99 5.36
N GLU A 86 24.44 3.86 5.09
CA GLU A 86 25.71 3.86 4.35
C GLU A 86 25.46 4.46 2.96
N SER A 87 26.11 5.58 2.68
CA SER A 87 26.02 6.29 1.40
C SER A 87 26.51 5.48 0.19
N ASN A 88 27.05 4.29 0.38
CA ASN A 88 27.63 3.46 -0.66
C ASN A 88 26.69 2.39 -1.25
N SER A 89 25.54 2.08 -0.63
CA SER A 89 24.58 1.11 -1.18
C SER A 89 23.55 1.74 -2.14
N ILE A 90 23.50 3.06 -2.23
CA ILE A 90 22.54 3.83 -3.06
C ILE A 90 22.86 3.75 -4.58
N ASN A 91 24.00 3.18 -4.98
CA ASN A 91 24.42 3.08 -6.39
C ASN A 91 23.63 2.06 -7.24
N ARG A 92 22.57 1.45 -6.72
CA ARG A 92 21.67 0.57 -7.49
C ARG A 92 20.41 1.27 -8.00
N VAL A 93 20.27 2.56 -7.74
CA VAL A 93 19.21 3.37 -8.32
C VAL A 93 19.64 3.81 -9.72
N GLY A 94 18.90 3.42 -10.73
CA GLY A 94 19.14 3.80 -12.13
C GLY A 94 19.37 5.31 -12.28
N THR A 95 20.24 5.71 -13.18
CA THR A 95 20.76 7.07 -13.42
C THR A 95 19.73 8.07 -13.94
N ALA A 96 18.56 8.14 -13.36
CA ALA A 96 17.51 9.13 -13.67
C ALA A 96 17.24 10.00 -12.44
N GLY A 97 18.10 10.97 -12.20
CA GLY A 97 17.88 12.02 -11.20
C GLY A 97 18.26 11.56 -9.78
N SER A 98 19.02 12.39 -9.08
CA SER A 98 19.45 12.20 -7.68
C SER A 98 18.25 11.86 -6.78
N PHE A 99 17.99 10.57 -6.54
CA PHE A 99 16.99 10.10 -5.61
C PHE A 99 17.51 10.20 -4.17
N THR A 100 16.78 10.87 -3.32
CA THR A 100 17.04 10.89 -1.87
C THR A 100 15.88 10.16 -1.19
N PRO A 101 16.11 8.99 -0.56
CA PRO A 101 15.08 8.31 0.22
C PRO A 101 14.42 9.27 1.21
N GLY A 102 13.10 9.15 1.39
CA GLY A 102 12.35 10.01 2.31
C GLY A 102 11.95 11.37 1.75
N LYS A 103 12.15 11.68 0.46
CA LYS A 103 11.63 12.89 -0.18
C LYS A 103 10.50 12.59 -1.16
N TYR A 104 9.54 13.50 -1.22
CA TYR A 104 8.53 13.50 -2.28
C TYR A 104 9.14 14.00 -3.58
N VAL A 105 8.68 13.47 -4.71
CA VAL A 105 9.24 13.72 -6.05
C VAL A 105 8.17 14.32 -6.95
N GLU A 106 8.55 15.32 -7.75
CA GLU A 106 7.71 15.89 -8.81
C GLU A 106 8.12 15.33 -10.18
N GLY A 107 7.18 15.33 -11.14
CA GLY A 107 7.45 14.92 -12.52
C GLY A 107 7.69 13.43 -12.72
N VAL A 108 7.05 12.60 -11.92
CA VAL A 108 7.19 11.14 -11.95
C VAL A 108 6.61 10.55 -13.23
N LYS A 109 7.35 9.66 -13.89
CA LYS A 109 6.87 8.85 -15.01
C LYS A 109 6.09 7.66 -14.48
N CYS A 110 5.00 7.29 -15.18
CA CYS A 110 4.22 6.11 -14.80
C CYS A 110 4.99 4.81 -14.99
N GLY A 111 4.62 3.79 -14.22
CA GLY A 111 5.08 2.41 -14.37
C GLY A 111 6.55 2.17 -14.06
N GLN A 112 7.23 3.12 -13.44
CA GLN A 112 8.64 2.99 -13.05
C GLN A 112 8.76 3.03 -11.53
N SER A 113 9.33 1.97 -10.96
CA SER A 113 9.78 2.00 -9.57
C SER A 113 11.05 2.84 -9.46
N GLN A 114 11.21 3.55 -8.35
CA GLN A 114 12.47 4.26 -8.02
C GLN A 114 13.48 3.34 -7.32
N VAL A 115 13.05 2.14 -6.96
CA VAL A 115 13.88 1.12 -6.32
C VAL A 115 13.94 -0.05 -7.28
N GLU A 116 15.09 -0.25 -7.91
CA GLU A 116 15.30 -1.33 -8.84
C GLU A 116 16.45 -2.23 -8.39
N GLY A 117 16.25 -3.52 -8.52
CA GLY A 117 17.23 -4.57 -8.35
C GLY A 117 16.69 -5.84 -8.96
N ASP A 118 17.54 -6.72 -9.47
CA ASP A 118 17.12 -8.02 -9.98
C ASP A 118 16.40 -8.81 -8.89
N GLY A 119 15.06 -8.97 -9.05
CA GLY A 119 14.21 -9.68 -8.10
C GLY A 119 13.88 -8.92 -6.82
N TYR A 120 14.10 -7.59 -6.75
CA TYR A 120 13.68 -6.81 -5.60
C TYR A 120 12.15 -6.70 -5.54
N ASP A 121 11.58 -7.09 -4.41
CA ASP A 121 10.14 -7.15 -4.13
C ASP A 121 9.73 -6.40 -2.84
N GLY A 122 10.67 -5.70 -2.25
CA GLY A 122 10.50 -4.96 -1.01
C GLY A 122 9.78 -3.62 -1.15
N ILE A 123 10.04 -2.74 -0.18
CA ILE A 123 9.43 -1.41 -0.09
C ILE A 123 9.70 -0.61 -1.38
N GLY A 124 8.63 -0.11 -2.01
CA GLY A 124 8.72 0.67 -3.24
C GLY A 124 8.86 -0.12 -4.52
N ALA A 125 8.88 -1.47 -4.50
CA ALA A 125 8.89 -2.30 -5.70
C ALA A 125 7.64 -2.11 -6.56
N PHE A 126 6.47 -2.00 -5.92
CA PHE A 126 5.18 -1.78 -6.57
C PHE A 126 4.45 -0.56 -5.98
N PRO A 127 4.96 0.67 -6.20
CA PRO A 127 4.54 1.86 -5.48
C PRO A 127 3.17 2.40 -5.91
N TRP A 128 2.56 1.81 -6.91
CA TRP A 128 1.23 2.17 -7.43
C TRP A 128 0.09 1.42 -6.76
N ILE A 129 0.36 0.49 -5.86
CA ILE A 129 -0.68 -0.30 -5.21
C ILE A 129 -1.23 0.45 -4.00
N VAL A 130 -2.55 0.52 -3.90
CA VAL A 130 -3.24 1.19 -2.79
C VAL A 130 -4.26 0.27 -2.14
N ARG A 131 -4.58 0.55 -0.87
CA ARG A 131 -5.63 -0.14 -0.13
C ARG A 131 -6.88 0.72 -0.05
N VAL A 132 -8.03 0.11 -0.31
CA VAL A 132 -9.35 0.79 -0.24
C VAL A 132 -9.96 0.56 1.13
N GLY A 133 -10.11 1.64 1.90
CA GLY A 133 -10.53 1.61 3.29
C GLY A 133 -12.01 1.90 3.49
N PHE A 134 -12.63 1.08 4.32
CA PHE A 134 -14.02 1.22 4.78
C PHE A 134 -14.03 1.41 6.29
N ARG A 135 -14.75 2.43 6.75
CA ARG A 135 -14.88 2.75 8.17
C ARG A 135 -16.19 2.23 8.73
N ASN A 136 -16.09 1.55 9.87
CA ASN A 136 -17.26 1.19 10.67
C ASN A 136 -17.85 2.44 11.30
N THR A 137 -19.14 2.69 11.07
CA THR A 137 -19.83 3.90 11.56
C THR A 137 -20.14 3.87 13.04
N LEU A 138 -20.08 2.70 13.68
CA LEU A 138 -20.34 2.52 15.10
C LEU A 138 -19.05 2.53 15.92
N THR A 139 -18.04 1.76 15.49
CA THR A 139 -16.78 1.59 16.24
C THR A 139 -15.66 2.52 15.77
N GLY A 140 -15.74 3.03 14.55
CA GLY A 140 -14.70 3.83 13.93
C GLY A 140 -13.57 3.02 13.27
N ASP A 141 -13.54 1.70 13.44
CA ASP A 141 -12.52 0.82 12.86
C ASP A 141 -12.48 0.92 11.34
N VAL A 142 -11.29 0.85 10.77
CA VAL A 142 -11.08 0.85 9.32
C VAL A 142 -10.60 -0.52 8.86
N LYS A 143 -11.30 -1.10 7.88
CA LYS A 143 -10.92 -2.32 7.19
C LYS A 143 -10.60 -2.03 5.73
N PHE A 144 -9.69 -2.82 5.16
CA PHE A 144 -9.23 -2.66 3.79
C PHE A 144 -9.50 -3.93 2.98
N PRO A 145 -10.76 -4.17 2.55
CA PRO A 145 -11.14 -5.39 1.85
C PRO A 145 -10.76 -5.40 0.36
N CYS A 146 -10.35 -4.27 -0.18
CA CYS A 146 -10.07 -4.09 -1.60
C CYS A 146 -8.74 -3.37 -1.84
N THR A 147 -8.26 -3.54 -3.06
CA THR A 147 -7.04 -2.97 -3.61
C THR A 147 -7.38 -2.08 -4.81
N GLY A 148 -6.51 -1.18 -5.17
CA GLY A 148 -6.58 -0.38 -6.38
C GLY A 148 -5.20 0.02 -6.86
N SER A 149 -5.14 0.76 -7.96
CA SER A 149 -3.90 1.29 -8.54
C SER A 149 -3.95 2.80 -8.74
N ILE A 150 -2.83 3.45 -8.50
CA ILE A 150 -2.65 4.87 -8.77
C ILE A 150 -2.51 5.06 -10.29
N ILE A 151 -3.40 5.81 -10.92
CA ILE A 151 -3.28 6.18 -12.34
C ILE A 151 -3.01 7.68 -12.54
N SER A 152 -3.23 8.49 -11.51
CA SER A 152 -2.78 9.87 -11.41
C SER A 152 -2.69 10.29 -9.94
N SER A 153 -2.17 11.48 -9.66
CA SER A 153 -2.03 11.98 -8.29
C SER A 153 -3.36 12.09 -7.52
N LYS A 154 -4.50 11.93 -8.19
CA LYS A 154 -5.83 12.11 -7.61
C LYS A 154 -6.83 11.03 -8.00
N VAL A 155 -6.46 10.09 -8.85
CA VAL A 155 -7.36 9.06 -9.38
C VAL A 155 -6.81 7.66 -9.15
N ILE A 156 -7.64 6.81 -8.58
CA ILE A 156 -7.39 5.39 -8.36
C ILE A 156 -8.30 4.58 -9.26
N LEU A 157 -7.73 3.59 -9.94
CA LEU A 157 -8.45 2.60 -10.73
C LEU A 157 -8.66 1.34 -9.90
N THR A 158 -9.88 0.82 -9.89
CA THR A 158 -10.26 -0.39 -9.15
C THR A 158 -11.47 -1.09 -9.82
N ALA A 159 -11.91 -2.21 -9.26
CA ALA A 159 -13.13 -2.87 -9.69
C ALA A 159 -14.39 -2.18 -9.11
N ALA A 160 -15.48 -2.17 -9.86
CA ALA A 160 -16.74 -1.54 -9.44
C ALA A 160 -17.35 -2.18 -8.18
N HIS A 161 -17.18 -3.48 -7.99
CA HIS A 161 -17.68 -4.17 -6.81
C HIS A 161 -17.05 -3.65 -5.51
N CYS A 162 -15.84 -3.09 -5.57
CA CYS A 162 -15.13 -2.57 -4.41
C CYS A 162 -15.83 -1.35 -3.78
N PRO A 163 -15.96 -0.20 -4.44
CA PRO A 163 -16.63 0.96 -3.84
C PRO A 163 -18.13 0.73 -3.58
N LEU A 164 -18.74 -0.24 -4.29
CA LEU A 164 -20.13 -0.61 -4.13
C LEU A 164 -20.36 -1.75 -3.11
N ALA A 165 -19.30 -2.23 -2.45
CA ALA A 165 -19.42 -3.25 -1.42
C ALA A 165 -20.34 -2.77 -0.30
N LYS A 166 -21.32 -3.61 0.07
CA LYS A 166 -22.23 -3.36 1.18
C LYS A 166 -21.85 -4.30 2.32
N ALA A 167 -21.41 -3.74 3.42
CA ALA A 167 -21.25 -4.46 4.68
C ALA A 167 -21.97 -3.67 5.77
N GLU A 168 -22.60 -4.37 6.69
CA GLU A 168 -23.31 -3.75 7.80
C GLU A 168 -22.37 -2.82 8.57
N ASN A 169 -22.82 -1.59 8.78
CA ASN A 169 -22.10 -0.52 9.48
C ASN A 169 -20.77 -0.07 8.85
N TYR A 170 -20.35 -0.59 7.68
CA TYR A 170 -19.15 -0.13 6.99
C TYR A 170 -19.50 0.77 5.80
N LYS A 171 -18.80 1.92 5.71
CA LYS A 171 -18.92 2.86 4.59
C LYS A 171 -17.54 3.10 3.97
N LEU A 172 -17.51 3.24 2.66
CA LEU A 172 -16.31 3.66 1.92
C LEU A 172 -15.78 4.97 2.52
N TYR A 173 -14.48 5.03 2.78
CA TYR A 173 -13.91 6.11 3.60
C TYR A 173 -12.66 6.76 2.99
N ILE A 174 -11.58 6.00 2.85
CA ILE A 174 -10.27 6.49 2.42
C ILE A 174 -9.62 5.56 1.38
N VAL A 175 -8.59 6.10 0.73
CA VAL A 175 -7.57 5.33 0.06
C VAL A 175 -6.27 5.49 0.85
N ARG A 176 -5.63 4.38 1.21
CA ARG A 176 -4.30 4.36 1.83
C ARG A 176 -3.25 4.13 0.77
N VAL A 177 -2.32 5.07 0.68
CA VAL A 177 -1.22 5.12 -0.31
C VAL A 177 0.11 4.99 0.42
N GLY A 178 1.05 4.26 -0.17
CA GLY A 178 2.41 4.12 0.37
C GLY A 178 2.57 3.02 1.40
N GLU A 179 1.60 2.14 1.56
CA GLU A 179 1.61 0.99 2.47
C GLU A 179 2.48 -0.15 1.92
N TYR A 180 3.26 -0.80 2.77
CA TYR A 180 3.95 -2.05 2.48
C TYR A 180 3.66 -3.09 3.56
N THR A 181 3.82 -2.75 4.84
CA THR A 181 3.58 -3.66 5.97
C THR A 181 2.48 -3.12 6.88
N THR A 182 1.31 -3.73 6.86
CA THR A 182 0.04 -3.21 7.42
C THR A 182 0.00 -3.03 8.93
N ASN A 183 0.98 -3.50 9.68
CA ASN A 183 1.10 -3.40 11.13
C ASN A 183 2.23 -2.44 11.57
N THR A 184 2.88 -1.78 10.63
CA THR A 184 3.90 -0.75 10.89
C THR A 184 3.58 0.54 10.12
N ASP A 185 4.07 1.66 10.60
CA ASP A 185 4.15 2.95 9.93
C ASP A 185 5.22 3.78 10.66
N ILE A 186 6.34 3.96 10.13
CA ILE A 186 6.89 3.87 8.77
C ILE A 186 7.44 2.45 8.53
N ASP A 187 7.32 1.97 7.28
CA ASP A 187 7.92 0.71 6.87
C ASP A 187 9.42 0.90 6.59
N CYS A 188 10.23 0.02 7.15
CA CYS A 188 11.68 0.00 6.93
C CYS A 188 12.11 -1.35 6.36
N GLY A 189 12.96 -1.32 5.35
CA GLY A 189 13.73 -2.46 4.83
C GLY A 189 15.18 -2.41 5.31
N GLU A 190 16.03 -3.24 4.71
CA GLU A 190 17.45 -3.28 5.05
C GLU A 190 18.20 -2.02 4.58
N GLU A 191 17.80 -1.42 3.47
CA GLU A 191 18.52 -0.32 2.82
C GLU A 191 17.92 1.06 3.09
N PHE A 192 16.60 1.15 3.30
CA PHE A 192 15.94 2.45 3.54
C PHE A 192 14.57 2.27 4.19
N CYS A 193 14.04 3.38 4.71
CA CYS A 193 12.66 3.47 5.17
C CYS A 193 11.80 4.22 4.15
N GLY A 194 10.55 3.77 3.99
CA GLY A 194 9.53 4.47 3.22
C GLY A 194 9.12 5.79 3.85
N LEU A 195 8.22 6.49 3.17
CA LEU A 195 7.51 7.63 3.73
C LEU A 195 6.30 7.14 4.54
N PRO A 196 5.80 7.92 5.50
CA PRO A 196 4.55 7.61 6.18
C PRO A 196 3.42 7.40 5.16
N VAL A 197 2.51 6.48 5.47
CA VAL A 197 1.33 6.24 4.62
C VAL A 197 0.47 7.50 4.49
N GLN A 198 -0.18 7.67 3.34
CA GLN A 198 -1.10 8.77 3.10
C GLN A 198 -2.53 8.24 3.07
N ASP A 199 -3.29 8.54 4.11
CA ASP A 199 -4.73 8.25 4.18
C ASP A 199 -5.52 9.41 3.57
N ILE A 200 -5.99 9.23 2.33
CA ILE A 200 -6.63 10.31 1.58
C ILE A 200 -8.13 10.02 1.44
N PRO A 201 -9.01 10.93 1.91
CA PRO A 201 -10.44 10.76 1.76
C PRO A 201 -10.88 10.75 0.29
N ILE A 202 -11.88 9.91 -0.01
CA ILE A 202 -12.50 9.81 -1.33
C ILE A 202 -13.50 10.96 -1.50
N SER A 203 -13.40 11.67 -2.63
CA SER A 203 -14.35 12.72 -3.00
C SER A 203 -15.63 12.12 -3.57
N HIS A 204 -15.48 11.30 -4.60
CA HIS A 204 -16.57 10.58 -5.26
C HIS A 204 -16.03 9.38 -6.02
N VAL A 205 -16.96 8.53 -6.44
CA VAL A 205 -16.67 7.32 -7.21
C VAL A 205 -17.41 7.42 -8.54
N ILE A 206 -16.72 7.03 -9.61
CA ILE A 206 -17.29 6.93 -10.96
C ILE A 206 -17.28 5.44 -11.31
N VAL A 207 -18.47 4.85 -11.34
CA VAL A 207 -18.67 3.44 -11.73
C VAL A 207 -19.07 3.39 -13.19
N HIS A 208 -18.57 2.38 -13.93
CA HIS A 208 -19.01 2.19 -15.31
C HIS A 208 -20.53 2.01 -15.36
N PRO A 209 -21.27 2.75 -16.22
CA PRO A 209 -22.74 2.75 -16.20
C PRO A 209 -23.35 1.38 -16.55
N GLY A 210 -22.63 0.54 -17.28
CA GLY A 210 -23.02 -0.83 -17.60
C GLY A 210 -22.63 -1.88 -16.58
N TYR A 211 -22.09 -1.52 -15.41
CA TYR A 211 -21.70 -2.50 -14.40
C TYR A 211 -22.89 -3.33 -13.93
N ASP A 212 -22.75 -4.65 -14.08
CA ASP A 212 -23.72 -5.62 -13.59
C ASP A 212 -23.13 -6.45 -12.45
N ARG A 213 -23.76 -6.38 -11.29
CA ARG A 213 -23.33 -7.10 -10.07
C ARG A 213 -23.52 -8.61 -10.17
N GLN A 214 -24.43 -9.10 -10.99
CA GLN A 214 -24.71 -10.54 -11.10
C GLN A 214 -23.73 -11.24 -12.01
N THR A 215 -23.36 -10.59 -13.10
CA THR A 215 -22.44 -11.15 -14.11
C THR A 215 -21.02 -10.60 -14.03
N TYR A 216 -20.76 -9.61 -13.17
CA TYR A 216 -19.50 -8.84 -13.11
C TYR A 216 -19.10 -8.20 -14.44
N LYS A 217 -20.04 -8.00 -15.36
CA LYS A 217 -19.81 -7.29 -16.60
C LYS A 217 -19.48 -5.84 -16.29
N HIS A 218 -18.52 -5.25 -17.03
CA HIS A 218 -18.02 -3.89 -16.85
C HIS A 218 -17.58 -3.57 -15.41
N ASN A 219 -16.91 -4.52 -14.75
CA ASN A 219 -16.49 -4.38 -13.36
C ASN A 219 -15.27 -3.45 -13.21
N ILE A 220 -15.48 -2.16 -13.41
CA ILE A 220 -14.47 -1.11 -13.37
C ILE A 220 -15.03 0.17 -12.73
N ALA A 221 -14.20 0.83 -11.91
CA ALA A 221 -14.53 2.09 -11.29
C ALA A 221 -13.29 2.97 -11.09
N LEU A 222 -13.51 4.29 -11.06
CA LEU A 222 -12.53 5.28 -10.66
C LEU A 222 -12.92 5.86 -9.30
N MET A 223 -11.97 5.98 -8.41
CA MET A 223 -12.12 6.72 -7.15
C MET A 223 -11.33 8.02 -7.25
N VAL A 224 -12.04 9.15 -7.17
CA VAL A 224 -11.43 10.47 -7.17
C VAL A 224 -11.18 10.91 -5.74
N LEU A 225 -9.94 11.27 -5.42
CA LEU A 225 -9.51 11.66 -4.09
C LEU A 225 -9.81 13.15 -3.82
N LYS A 226 -10.05 13.51 -2.55
CA LYS A 226 -10.29 14.92 -2.16
C LYS A 226 -9.06 15.78 -2.36
N SER A 227 -7.86 15.24 -2.10
CA SER A 227 -6.59 15.91 -2.30
C SER A 227 -5.66 15.09 -3.18
N LYS A 228 -4.67 15.75 -3.79
CA LYS A 228 -3.60 15.05 -4.51
C LYS A 228 -2.72 14.31 -3.52
N MET A 229 -2.35 13.07 -3.85
CA MET A 229 -1.27 12.38 -3.16
C MET A 229 0.08 13.00 -3.50
N LYS A 230 1.02 12.83 -2.61
CA LYS A 230 2.42 13.19 -2.85
C LYS A 230 3.15 11.95 -3.37
N TYR A 231 3.82 12.10 -4.49
CA TYR A 231 4.63 11.02 -5.05
C TYR A 231 5.96 10.87 -4.32
N GLY A 232 6.46 9.67 -4.27
CA GLY A 232 7.72 9.30 -3.66
C GLY A 232 8.05 7.84 -3.93
N VAL A 233 9.01 7.28 -3.23
CA VAL A 233 9.45 5.89 -3.41
C VAL A 233 8.32 4.88 -3.25
N THR A 234 7.36 5.13 -2.35
CA THR A 234 6.24 4.23 -2.05
C THR A 234 4.91 4.65 -2.70
N ALA A 235 4.90 5.72 -3.50
CA ALA A 235 3.70 6.22 -4.17
C ALA A 235 4.03 6.77 -5.56
N GLN A 236 3.63 6.06 -6.62
CA GLN A 236 3.87 6.42 -8.01
C GLN A 236 2.75 5.96 -8.93
N PRO A 237 2.51 6.61 -10.07
CA PRO A 237 1.47 6.21 -11.00
C PRO A 237 1.87 4.98 -11.80
N LEU A 238 0.88 4.15 -12.12
CA LEU A 238 0.99 3.00 -13.01
C LEU A 238 0.59 3.39 -14.44
N CYS A 239 1.30 2.87 -15.44
CA CYS A 239 0.94 3.10 -16.83
C CYS A 239 -0.27 2.25 -17.26
N LEU A 240 -1.06 2.82 -18.17
CA LEU A 240 -2.14 2.14 -18.85
C LEU A 240 -1.73 1.78 -20.28
N PRO A 241 -2.09 0.61 -20.83
CA PRO A 241 -1.70 0.20 -22.17
C PRO A 241 -2.52 0.98 -23.22
N GLU A 242 -1.86 1.83 -24.02
CA GLU A 242 -2.59 2.69 -24.97
C GLU A 242 -2.82 2.02 -26.32
N SER A 243 -1.80 1.42 -26.91
CA SER A 243 -1.84 0.99 -28.31
C SER A 243 -1.30 -0.42 -28.60
N TRP A 244 -0.63 -1.05 -27.64
CA TRP A 244 -0.02 -2.35 -27.84
C TRP A 244 -0.88 -3.50 -27.28
N SER A 245 -0.80 -4.66 -27.89
CA SER A 245 -1.39 -5.88 -27.37
C SER A 245 -0.46 -6.46 -26.30
N VAL A 246 -1.05 -6.99 -25.21
CA VAL A 246 -0.29 -7.76 -24.23
C VAL A 246 0.33 -8.96 -24.95
N THR A 247 1.65 -8.95 -25.07
CA THR A 247 2.42 -10.06 -25.66
C THR A 247 3.06 -10.94 -24.58
N SER A 248 2.95 -10.55 -23.31
CA SER A 248 3.48 -11.32 -22.20
C SER A 248 2.58 -12.51 -21.88
N ASN A 249 3.20 -13.67 -21.70
CA ASN A 249 2.51 -14.86 -21.23
C ASN A 249 2.32 -14.88 -19.69
N ASN A 250 2.93 -13.93 -19.00
CA ASN A 250 2.87 -13.84 -17.54
C ASN A 250 2.46 -12.44 -17.10
N GLY A 251 1.63 -12.39 -16.07
CA GLY A 251 1.27 -11.19 -15.34
C GLY A 251 1.73 -11.24 -13.90
N ILE A 252 1.73 -10.12 -13.23
CA ILE A 252 2.04 -9.98 -11.81
C ILE A 252 0.83 -9.38 -11.13
N LEU A 253 0.29 -10.08 -10.14
CA LEU A 253 -0.75 -9.57 -9.26
C LEU A 253 -0.13 -9.16 -7.94
N VAL A 254 -0.49 -7.98 -7.42
CA VAL A 254 0.11 -7.41 -6.20
C VAL A 254 -0.97 -6.94 -5.23
N GLY A 255 -0.78 -7.21 -3.94
CA GLY A 255 -1.70 -6.77 -2.89
C GLY A 255 -1.42 -7.40 -1.52
N TRP A 256 -2.40 -7.38 -0.61
CA TRP A 256 -2.29 -7.90 0.77
C TRP A 256 -3.32 -8.97 1.09
N GLY A 257 -3.91 -9.57 0.10
CA GLY A 257 -4.91 -10.61 0.27
C GLY A 257 -4.32 -11.94 0.75
N LYS A 258 -5.20 -12.90 0.93
CA LYS A 258 -4.81 -14.30 1.14
C LYS A 258 -4.43 -14.91 -0.20
N THR A 259 -3.38 -15.69 -0.21
CA THR A 259 -2.98 -16.53 -1.33
C THR A 259 -3.31 -18.00 -1.03
N ALA A 260 -3.34 -18.84 -2.06
CA ALA A 260 -3.63 -20.25 -1.90
C ALA A 260 -2.67 -20.91 -0.90
N GLY A 261 -3.22 -21.64 0.06
CA GLY A 261 -2.45 -22.36 1.08
C GLY A 261 -1.79 -21.45 2.15
N GLN A 262 -1.99 -20.14 2.10
CA GLN A 262 -1.38 -19.20 3.06
C GLN A 262 -2.43 -18.39 3.84
N THR A 263 -2.05 -17.94 5.03
CA THR A 263 -2.81 -16.93 5.79
C THR A 263 -2.59 -15.54 5.17
N ALA A 264 -3.46 -14.58 5.49
CA ALA A 264 -3.24 -13.19 5.07
C ALA A 264 -1.87 -12.68 5.57
N SER A 265 -1.13 -12.05 4.68
CA SER A 265 0.16 -11.43 5.02
C SER A 265 -0.05 -9.99 5.51
N PHE A 266 0.80 -9.57 6.44
CA PHE A 266 0.92 -8.16 6.79
C PHE A 266 1.70 -7.37 5.72
N GLN A 267 2.62 -8.02 5.02
CA GLN A 267 3.42 -7.40 3.96
C GLN A 267 2.72 -7.51 2.60
N GLN A 268 2.97 -6.53 1.75
CA GLN A 268 2.58 -6.57 0.35
C GLN A 268 3.17 -7.82 -0.31
N GLN A 269 2.34 -8.55 -1.03
CA GLN A 269 2.71 -9.78 -1.75
C GLN A 269 2.53 -9.59 -3.24
N HIS A 270 3.28 -10.36 -4.02
CA HIS A 270 3.11 -10.45 -5.47
C HIS A 270 3.05 -11.91 -5.90
N LEU A 271 2.29 -12.16 -6.95
CA LEU A 271 2.08 -13.47 -7.56
C LEU A 271 2.37 -13.38 -9.06
N PHE A 272 3.26 -14.23 -9.55
CA PHE A 272 3.45 -14.41 -10.99
C PHE A 272 2.39 -15.39 -11.50
N LEU A 273 1.56 -14.95 -12.42
CA LEU A 273 0.43 -15.70 -12.91
C LEU A 273 0.51 -15.84 -14.44
N PRO A 274 0.38 -17.04 -15.02
CA PRO A 274 0.30 -17.19 -16.46
C PRO A 274 -0.98 -16.52 -16.98
N ILE A 275 -0.85 -15.73 -18.05
CA ILE A 275 -1.99 -15.17 -18.76
C ILE A 275 -2.48 -16.25 -19.71
N VAL A 276 -3.72 -16.69 -19.54
CA VAL A 276 -4.32 -17.79 -20.27
C VAL A 276 -5.35 -17.30 -21.30
N SER A 277 -5.70 -18.17 -22.24
CA SER A 277 -6.68 -17.84 -23.28
C SER A 277 -8.09 -17.66 -22.70
N LEU A 278 -8.88 -16.78 -23.30
CA LEU A 278 -10.30 -16.62 -22.91
C LEU A 278 -11.07 -17.93 -22.98
N GLY A 279 -10.77 -18.80 -23.95
CA GLY A 279 -11.41 -20.12 -24.06
C GLY A 279 -11.11 -21.07 -22.89
N GLN A 280 -10.00 -20.88 -22.15
CA GLN A 280 -9.77 -21.61 -20.90
C GLN A 280 -10.67 -21.10 -19.77
N CYS A 281 -10.82 -19.78 -19.66
CA CYS A 281 -11.77 -19.16 -18.73
C CYS A 281 -13.21 -19.53 -19.04
N GLU A 282 -13.59 -19.48 -20.29
CA GLU A 282 -14.95 -19.81 -20.76
C GLU A 282 -15.34 -21.25 -20.40
N LYS A 283 -14.40 -22.19 -20.48
CA LYS A 283 -14.65 -23.59 -20.04
C LYS A 283 -14.94 -23.69 -18.55
N VAL A 284 -14.38 -22.80 -17.74
CA VAL A 284 -14.56 -22.82 -16.28
C VAL A 284 -15.81 -22.05 -15.86
N TYR A 285 -16.05 -20.89 -16.45
CA TYR A 285 -17.07 -19.95 -15.99
C TYR A 285 -18.24 -19.76 -16.94
N GLY A 286 -18.10 -20.11 -18.22
CA GLY A 286 -19.01 -19.71 -19.31
C GLY A 286 -20.47 -20.09 -19.14
N GLU A 287 -20.74 -21.16 -18.37
CA GLU A 287 -22.14 -21.59 -18.07
C GLU A 287 -22.82 -20.62 -17.07
N THR A 288 -22.07 -20.00 -16.19
CA THR A 288 -22.60 -19.17 -15.09
C THR A 288 -22.28 -17.69 -15.24
N LEU A 289 -21.09 -17.38 -15.74
CA LEU A 289 -20.56 -16.02 -15.88
C LEU A 289 -19.96 -15.85 -17.29
N PRO A 290 -20.57 -15.05 -18.16
CA PRO A 290 -20.07 -14.87 -19.52
C PRO A 290 -18.67 -14.22 -19.49
N VAL A 291 -17.70 -14.90 -20.10
CA VAL A 291 -16.35 -14.38 -20.33
C VAL A 291 -16.24 -13.91 -21.78
N THR A 292 -15.86 -12.66 -21.97
CA THR A 292 -15.76 -12.04 -23.28
C THR A 292 -14.36 -11.41 -23.47
N ASP A 293 -14.11 -10.79 -24.61
CA ASP A 293 -12.86 -10.07 -24.86
C ASP A 293 -12.70 -8.76 -24.05
N GLU A 294 -13.72 -8.40 -23.24
CA GLU A 294 -13.65 -7.36 -22.23
C GLU A 294 -12.92 -7.81 -20.95
N GLN A 295 -12.58 -9.10 -20.86
CA GLN A 295 -11.82 -9.69 -19.76
C GLN A 295 -10.44 -10.18 -20.21
N VAL A 296 -9.59 -10.36 -19.21
CA VAL A 296 -8.31 -11.07 -19.28
C VAL A 296 -8.33 -12.15 -18.21
N CYS A 297 -7.73 -13.29 -18.49
CA CYS A 297 -7.65 -14.39 -17.54
C CYS A 297 -6.22 -14.70 -17.18
N ALA A 298 -5.95 -14.92 -15.90
CA ALA A 298 -4.62 -15.26 -15.43
C ALA A 298 -4.68 -16.19 -14.21
N GLY A 299 -3.66 -17.04 -14.05
CA GLY A 299 -3.60 -18.05 -13.01
C GLY A 299 -4.05 -19.43 -13.50
N GLY A 300 -4.54 -20.25 -12.57
CA GLY A 300 -4.91 -21.66 -12.83
C GLY A 300 -3.76 -22.63 -12.59
N GLU A 301 -2.65 -22.19 -12.03
CA GLU A 301 -1.61 -23.06 -11.49
C GLU A 301 -2.00 -23.50 -10.08
N ARG A 302 -1.62 -24.75 -9.75
CA ARG A 302 -1.91 -25.28 -8.42
C ARG A 302 -1.23 -24.47 -7.33
N ASP A 303 -1.98 -24.12 -6.30
CA ASP A 303 -1.52 -23.39 -5.11
C ASP A 303 -0.93 -21.99 -5.40
N GLN A 304 -1.14 -21.45 -6.60
CA GLN A 304 -0.73 -20.11 -7.01
C GLN A 304 -1.93 -19.29 -7.48
N ASP A 305 -2.67 -18.74 -6.54
CA ASP A 305 -3.81 -17.88 -6.84
C ASP A 305 -4.07 -16.87 -5.73
N ALA A 306 -4.74 -15.79 -6.09
CA ALA A 306 -5.24 -14.77 -5.18
C ALA A 306 -6.61 -15.16 -4.67
N CYS A 307 -6.74 -15.41 -3.39
CA CYS A 307 -8.01 -15.76 -2.76
C CYS A 307 -8.83 -14.50 -2.42
N SER A 308 -8.92 -14.15 -1.16
CA SER A 308 -9.69 -12.98 -0.70
C SER A 308 -8.78 -11.80 -0.40
N GLY A 309 -9.29 -10.58 -0.60
CA GLY A 309 -8.58 -9.33 -0.24
C GLY A 309 -7.78 -8.68 -1.38
N PHE A 310 -7.68 -9.34 -2.55
CA PHE A 310 -7.09 -8.75 -3.74
C PHE A 310 -8.11 -8.08 -4.68
N GLY A 311 -9.40 -8.08 -4.36
CA GLY A 311 -10.44 -7.49 -5.22
C GLY A 311 -10.07 -6.09 -5.69
N GLY A 312 -10.12 -5.84 -7.01
CA GLY A 312 -9.71 -4.58 -7.63
C GLY A 312 -8.21 -4.40 -7.82
N ALA A 313 -7.37 -5.35 -7.41
CA ALA A 313 -5.93 -5.30 -7.62
C ALA A 313 -5.56 -5.32 -9.11
N PRO A 314 -4.50 -4.60 -9.53
CA PRO A 314 -4.05 -4.60 -10.91
C PRO A 314 -3.32 -5.90 -11.26
N LEU A 315 -3.60 -6.43 -12.44
CA LEU A 315 -2.74 -7.38 -13.13
C LEU A 315 -1.73 -6.58 -13.95
N LEU A 316 -0.45 -6.76 -13.66
CA LEU A 316 0.65 -6.01 -14.23
C LEU A 316 1.37 -6.84 -15.28
N VAL A 317 1.89 -6.16 -16.30
CA VAL A 317 2.86 -6.71 -17.24
C VAL A 317 4.03 -5.73 -17.34
N LYS A 318 5.26 -6.25 -17.23
CA LYS A 318 6.47 -5.46 -17.47
C LYS A 318 6.81 -5.52 -18.95
N HIS A 319 6.91 -4.36 -19.60
CA HIS A 319 7.39 -4.22 -20.97
C HIS A 319 8.58 -3.29 -20.98
N SER A 320 9.74 -3.79 -21.38
CA SER A 320 11.02 -3.13 -21.11
C SER A 320 11.14 -2.84 -19.61
N GLU A 321 11.46 -1.62 -19.20
CA GLU A 321 11.58 -1.23 -17.80
C GLU A 321 10.30 -0.58 -17.21
N THR A 322 9.15 -0.72 -17.90
CA THR A 322 7.90 -0.06 -17.50
C THR A 322 6.80 -1.07 -17.22
N TYR A 323 6.12 -0.88 -16.10
CA TYR A 323 4.95 -1.67 -15.73
C TYR A 323 3.66 -1.05 -16.28
N TYR A 324 2.82 -1.92 -16.82
CA TYR A 324 1.51 -1.55 -17.36
C TYR A 324 0.41 -2.37 -16.70
N GLN A 325 -0.70 -1.73 -16.40
CA GLN A 325 -1.88 -2.42 -15.92
C GLN A 325 -2.69 -2.97 -17.10
N VAL A 326 -2.76 -4.29 -17.20
CA VAL A 326 -3.50 -4.97 -18.27
C VAL A 326 -4.86 -5.48 -17.81
N GLY A 327 -5.05 -5.67 -16.51
CA GLY A 327 -6.29 -6.14 -15.92
C GLY A 327 -6.58 -5.55 -14.55
N ILE A 328 -7.83 -5.71 -14.11
CA ILE A 328 -8.34 -5.37 -12.77
C ILE A 328 -9.00 -6.61 -12.23
N LEU A 329 -8.54 -7.17 -11.11
CA LEU A 329 -9.11 -8.39 -10.55
C LEU A 329 -10.60 -8.21 -10.28
N SER A 330 -11.41 -8.99 -10.99
CA SER A 330 -12.87 -8.92 -10.98
C SER A 330 -13.48 -10.00 -10.09
N PHE A 331 -13.17 -11.24 -10.39
CA PHE A 331 -13.60 -12.40 -9.62
C PHE A 331 -12.70 -13.62 -9.89
N GLY A 332 -12.79 -14.61 -9.02
CA GLY A 332 -12.13 -15.89 -9.14
C GLY A 332 -13.04 -17.00 -8.59
N SER A 333 -12.54 -18.21 -8.57
CA SER A 333 -13.24 -19.35 -7.99
C SER A 333 -13.17 -19.35 -6.47
N ASP A 334 -14.22 -19.84 -5.83
CA ASP A 334 -14.21 -20.16 -4.39
C ASP A 334 -13.18 -21.28 -4.07
N GLN A 335 -12.78 -22.06 -5.07
CA GLN A 335 -11.70 -23.05 -4.99
C GLN A 335 -10.35 -22.43 -5.36
N CYS A 336 -9.95 -21.47 -4.57
CA CYS A 336 -8.69 -20.74 -4.75
C CYS A 336 -7.48 -21.69 -4.83
N GLY A 337 -6.64 -21.52 -5.87
CA GLY A 337 -5.47 -22.36 -6.13
C GLY A 337 -5.78 -23.71 -6.76
N ALA A 338 -7.01 -23.95 -7.24
CA ALA A 338 -7.35 -25.13 -7.98
C ALA A 338 -6.68 -25.14 -9.37
N ALA A 339 -6.03 -26.25 -9.71
CA ALA A 339 -5.37 -26.38 -11.01
C ALA A 339 -6.39 -26.27 -12.16
N GLY A 340 -6.05 -25.46 -13.17
CA GLY A 340 -6.89 -25.22 -14.34
C GLY A 340 -8.00 -24.19 -14.13
N VAL A 341 -8.07 -23.54 -12.97
CA VAL A 341 -9.10 -22.54 -12.62
C VAL A 341 -8.46 -21.16 -12.51
N PRO A 342 -8.39 -20.38 -13.61
CA PRO A 342 -7.80 -19.03 -13.58
C PRO A 342 -8.75 -18.01 -12.94
N SER A 343 -8.20 -16.91 -12.47
CA SER A 343 -8.97 -15.73 -12.06
C SER A 343 -9.30 -14.83 -13.26
N VAL A 344 -10.41 -14.09 -13.18
CA VAL A 344 -10.91 -13.21 -14.25
C VAL A 344 -10.70 -11.75 -13.88
N TYR A 345 -10.16 -11.01 -14.83
CA TYR A 345 -9.81 -9.60 -14.71
C TYR A 345 -10.56 -8.76 -15.76
N THR A 346 -11.05 -7.60 -15.39
CA THR A 346 -11.55 -6.62 -16.37
C THR A 346 -10.38 -6.08 -17.19
N SER A 347 -10.45 -6.17 -18.52
CA SER A 347 -9.37 -5.74 -19.43
C SER A 347 -9.20 -4.23 -19.43
N THR A 348 -8.08 -3.71 -18.90
CA THR A 348 -7.84 -2.26 -18.87
C THR A 348 -7.82 -1.66 -20.27
N LYS A 349 -7.27 -2.37 -21.26
CA LYS A 349 -7.20 -1.92 -22.67
C LYS A 349 -8.58 -1.64 -23.25
N LYS A 350 -9.57 -2.45 -22.97
CA LYS A 350 -10.94 -2.30 -23.50
C LYS A 350 -11.65 -1.07 -22.95
N TYR A 351 -11.23 -0.61 -21.77
CA TYR A 351 -11.84 0.52 -21.07
C TYR A 351 -10.97 1.79 -21.10
N ILE A 352 -9.89 1.84 -21.90
CA ILE A 352 -8.97 2.99 -21.89
C ILE A 352 -9.66 4.30 -22.27
N SER A 353 -10.59 4.29 -23.25
CA SER A 353 -11.36 5.46 -23.64
C SER A 353 -12.27 5.93 -22.50
N TRP A 354 -12.99 4.99 -21.86
CA TRP A 354 -13.84 5.30 -20.71
C TRP A 354 -13.03 5.87 -19.53
N ILE A 355 -11.87 5.28 -19.24
CA ILE A 355 -10.97 5.78 -18.18
C ILE A 355 -10.55 7.21 -18.46
N ARG A 356 -10.14 7.53 -19.70
CA ARG A 356 -9.71 8.88 -20.10
C ARG A 356 -10.84 9.90 -20.03
N GLU A 357 -12.02 9.57 -20.54
CA GLU A 357 -13.19 10.43 -20.54
C GLU A 357 -13.67 10.79 -19.13
N ASN A 358 -13.51 9.87 -18.19
CA ASN A 358 -13.97 10.02 -16.80
C ASN A 358 -12.85 10.39 -15.81
N SER A 359 -11.60 10.50 -16.27
CA SER A 359 -10.45 10.87 -15.46
C SER A 359 -9.88 12.21 -15.92
N PRO A 360 -10.28 13.33 -15.33
CA PRO A 360 -9.96 14.67 -15.82
C PRO A 360 -8.49 15.06 -15.77
N GLN A 361 -7.58 14.19 -15.38
CA GLN A 361 -6.16 14.52 -15.19
C GLN A 361 -5.20 13.35 -15.49
N ILE A 362 -5.53 12.49 -16.43
CA ILE A 362 -4.50 11.62 -17.04
C ILE A 362 -3.91 12.41 -18.22
N ILE A 363 -2.89 13.21 -17.96
CA ILE A 363 -2.03 13.83 -18.96
C ILE A 363 -0.66 13.18 -18.82
#